data_f8f93e6bbf38855f0e3ae76d44ea1362
#
_entry.id   f8f93e6bbf38855f0e3ae76d44ea1362
#
_cell.length_a   1.000
_cell.length_b   1.000
_cell.length_c   1.000
_cell.angle_alpha   90.00
_cell.angle_beta   90.00
_cell.angle_gamma   90.00
#
_symmetry.space_group_name_H-M   'P 1'
#
loop_
_entity.id
_entity.type
_entity.pdbx_description
1 polymer ?
#
loop_
_entity_poly.entity_id
_entity_poly.type
_entity_poly.pdbx_seq_one_letter_code
_entity_poly.pdbx_strand_id
1 'polypeptide(L)' 'MKQSTEKQILEWKEELRTHKERLEQANNVVESETKFISMIEGGIQFGESLLKKIEQESQPTNTKGLKQQLRQEQSN' A
#
# COMPACT_ATOMS: atom_id res chain seq x y z
N MET A 1 -47.38 24.38 -2.37
CA MET A 1 -47.02 23.13 -1.77
C MET A 1 -46.46 22.16 -2.77
N LYS A 2 -47.16 21.88 -3.82
CA LYS A 2 -46.69 20.94 -4.79
C LYS A 2 -45.35 21.36 -5.39
N GLN A 3 -45.22 22.64 -5.74
CA GLN A 3 -43.99 23.11 -6.34
C GLN A 3 -42.83 23.05 -5.37
N SER A 4 -43.09 23.35 -4.12
CA SER A 4 -42.02 23.29 -3.11
C SER A 4 -41.55 21.87 -2.92
N THR A 5 -42.47 20.94 -2.94
CA THR A 5 -42.12 19.53 -2.78
C THR A 5 -41.33 19.03 -3.99
N GLU A 6 -41.76 19.44 -5.17
CA GLU A 6 -41.06 19.00 -6.38
C GLU A 6 -39.65 19.57 -6.40
N LYS A 7 -39.49 20.80 -5.99
CA LYS A 7 -38.18 21.43 -5.94
C LYS A 7 -37.28 20.71 -4.95
N GLN A 8 -37.83 20.37 -3.80
CA GLN A 8 -37.07 19.66 -2.78
C GLN A 8 -36.62 18.30 -3.28
N ILE A 9 -37.48 17.62 -4.00
CA ILE A 9 -37.12 16.33 -4.53
C ILE A 9 -35.97 16.45 -5.54
N LEU A 10 -36.02 17.48 -6.36
CA LEU A 10 -34.94 17.69 -7.33
C LEU A 10 -33.63 17.97 -6.62
N GLU A 11 -33.68 18.77 -5.57
CA GLU A 11 -32.48 19.09 -4.83
C GLU A 11 -31.91 17.83 -4.18
N TRP A 12 -32.77 17.00 -3.61
CA TRP A 12 -32.32 15.78 -2.99
C TRP A 12 -31.73 14.81 -4.01
N LYS A 13 -32.32 14.76 -5.19
CA LYS A 13 -31.78 13.88 -6.24
C LYS A 13 -30.39 14.34 -6.65
N GLU A 14 -30.22 15.66 -6.71
CA GLU A 14 -28.93 16.19 -7.09
C GLU A 14 -27.89 15.90 -6.00
N GLU A 15 -28.27 16.06 -4.73
CA GLU A 15 -27.38 15.76 -3.63
C GLU A 15 -27.02 14.29 -3.63
N LEU A 16 -28.00 13.44 -3.89
CA LEU A 16 -27.75 12.00 -3.92
C LEU A 16 -26.73 11.66 -5.00
N ARG A 17 -26.88 12.25 -6.15
CA ARG A 17 -25.96 12.01 -7.25
C ARG A 17 -24.55 12.42 -6.88
N THR A 18 -24.43 13.59 -6.25
CA THR A 18 -23.14 14.10 -5.85
C THR A 18 -22.46 13.18 -4.84
N HIS A 19 -23.24 12.74 -3.86
CA HIS A 19 -22.65 11.87 -2.85
C HIS A 19 -22.29 10.51 -3.38
N LYS A 20 -23.05 10.00 -4.35
CA LYS A 20 -22.69 8.73 -4.97
C LYS A 20 -21.40 8.85 -5.74
N GLU A 21 -21.20 9.99 -6.41
CA GLU A 21 -19.95 10.20 -7.13
C GLU A 21 -18.77 10.28 -6.18
N ARG A 22 -18.98 10.95 -5.05
CA ARG A 22 -17.92 11.05 -4.07
C ARG A 22 -17.56 9.69 -3.48
N LEU A 23 -18.58 8.88 -3.26
CA LEU A 23 -18.35 7.54 -2.75
C LEU A 23 -17.54 6.72 -3.73
N GLU A 24 -17.89 6.82 -4.99
CA GLU A 24 -17.15 6.09 -6.02
C GLU A 24 -15.71 6.52 -6.07
N GLN A 25 -15.46 7.83 -5.99
CA GLN A 25 -14.10 8.33 -6.00
C GLN A 25 -13.34 7.85 -4.76
N ALA A 26 -13.99 7.86 -3.62
CA ALA A 26 -13.36 7.41 -2.39
C ALA A 26 -13.01 5.93 -2.48
N ASN A 27 -13.91 5.14 -3.05
CA ASN A 27 -13.66 3.72 -3.22
C ASN A 27 -12.49 3.47 -4.16
N ASN A 28 -12.36 4.30 -5.20
CA ASN A 28 -11.24 4.16 -6.12
C ASN A 28 -9.92 4.47 -5.42
N VAL A 29 -9.93 5.45 -4.54
CA VAL A 29 -8.73 5.78 -3.78
C VAL A 29 -8.37 4.63 -2.85
N VAL A 30 -9.37 4.08 -2.16
CA VAL A 30 -9.13 2.96 -1.26
C VAL A 30 -8.54 1.79 -2.04
N GLU A 31 -9.09 1.53 -3.21
CA GLU A 31 -8.62 0.43 -4.02
C GLU A 31 -7.17 0.63 -4.45
N SER A 32 -6.83 1.83 -4.86
CA SER A 32 -5.47 2.15 -5.28
C SER A 32 -4.50 2.01 -4.11
N GLU A 33 -4.88 2.54 -2.95
CA GLU A 33 -4.01 2.45 -1.79
C GLU A 33 -3.83 1.01 -1.35
N THR A 34 -4.87 0.22 -1.45
CA THR A 34 -4.78 -1.19 -1.09
C THR A 34 -3.77 -1.89 -1.97
N LYS A 35 -3.78 -1.57 -3.25
CA LYS A 35 -2.81 -2.17 -4.18
C LYS A 35 -1.39 -1.74 -3.85
N PHE A 36 -1.20 -0.46 -3.55
CA PHE A 36 0.13 0.03 -3.21
C PHE A 36 0.65 -0.62 -1.95
N ILE A 37 -0.21 -0.75 -0.95
CA ILE A 37 0.18 -1.40 0.30
C ILE A 37 0.63 -2.82 0.03
N SER A 38 -0.14 -3.56 -0.75
CA SER A 38 0.21 -4.93 -1.07
C SER A 38 1.54 -5.02 -1.79
N MET A 39 1.77 -4.11 -2.72
CA MET A 39 3.01 -4.11 -3.47
C MET A 39 4.21 -3.84 -2.56
N ILE A 40 4.06 -2.87 -1.69
CA ILE A 40 5.14 -2.50 -0.77
C ILE A 40 5.40 -3.63 0.22
N GLU A 41 4.34 -4.22 0.74
CA GLU A 41 4.51 -5.34 1.66
C GLU A 41 5.21 -6.50 0.99
N GLY A 42 4.84 -6.77 -0.26
CA GLY A 42 5.49 -7.82 -1.01
C GLY A 42 6.96 -7.53 -1.22
N GLY A 43 7.28 -6.26 -1.51
CA GLY A 43 8.67 -5.85 -1.69
C GLY A 43 9.46 -6.01 -0.42
N ILE A 44 8.86 -5.64 0.71
CA ILE A 44 9.52 -5.79 2.00
C ILE A 44 9.80 -7.25 2.29
N GLN A 45 8.81 -8.09 2.09
CA GLN A 45 8.98 -9.52 2.34
C GLN A 45 10.06 -10.11 1.46
N PHE A 46 10.08 -9.70 0.21
CA PHE A 46 11.08 -10.21 -0.71
C PHE A 46 12.48 -9.76 -0.25
N GLY A 47 12.61 -8.49 0.11
CA GLY A 47 13.88 -7.97 0.56
C GLY A 47 14.37 -8.63 1.84
N GLU A 48 13.46 -8.84 2.77
CA GLU A 48 13.81 -9.47 4.03
C GLU A 48 14.23 -10.92 3.81
N SER A 49 13.54 -11.61 2.92
CA SER A 49 13.89 -12.98 2.61
C SER A 49 15.26 -13.05 1.95
N LEU A 50 15.53 -12.11 1.07
CA LEU A 50 16.79 -12.07 0.39
C LEU A 50 17.93 -11.79 1.38
N LEU A 51 17.72 -10.85 2.28
CA LEU A 51 18.73 -10.55 3.28
C LEU A 51 19.01 -11.77 4.14
N LYS A 52 17.95 -12.44 4.53
CA LYS A 52 18.09 -13.62 5.36
C LYS A 52 18.90 -14.68 4.64
N LYS A 53 18.64 -14.85 3.38
CA LYS A 53 19.35 -15.82 2.59
C LYS A 53 20.81 -15.46 2.48
N ILE A 54 21.10 -14.20 2.24
CA ILE A 54 22.47 -13.75 2.14
C ILE A 54 23.20 -13.97 3.46
N GLU A 55 22.54 -13.67 4.56
CA GLU A 55 23.15 -13.89 5.87
C GLU A 55 23.44 -15.36 6.11
N GLN A 56 22.53 -16.22 5.72
CA GLN A 56 22.74 -17.64 5.90
C GLN A 56 23.87 -18.13 5.05
N GLU A 57 23.99 -17.62 3.86
CA GLU A 57 25.05 -18.07 2.98
C GLU A 57 26.41 -17.59 3.46
N SER A 58 26.44 -16.42 4.07
CA SER A 58 27.72 -15.94 4.50
C SER A 58 28.13 -16.45 5.86
N GLN A 59 27.19 -16.95 6.63
CA GLN A 59 27.54 -17.43 7.88
C GLN A 59 28.34 -18.62 7.90
N PRO A 60 28.20 -19.42 7.19
CA PRO A 60 28.77 -20.64 7.29
C PRO A 60 30.12 -20.57 7.18
N THR A 61 30.55 -21.38 7.30
CA THR A 61 31.70 -21.47 6.96
C THR A 61 32.63 -20.75 7.55
N ASN A 62 32.56 -20.53 8.29
CA ASN A 62 33.54 -20.14 8.70
C ASN A 62 34.02 -19.07 8.25
N THR A 63 33.52 -18.59 7.78
CA THR A 63 33.96 -17.62 7.23
C THR A 63 33.82 -16.46 8.04
N LYS A 64 34.32 -16.32 9.13
CA LYS A 64 34.27 -15.17 9.87
C LYS A 64 34.76 -14.01 9.13
N GLY A 65 35.83 -14.11 8.49
CA GLY A 65 36.38 -13.01 7.75
C GLY A 65 35.43 -12.48 6.71
N LEU A 66 34.82 -13.36 6.03
CA LEU A 66 33.92 -12.97 5.00
C LEU A 66 32.72 -12.26 5.58
N LYS A 67 32.25 -12.75 6.69
CA LYS A 67 31.12 -12.17 7.30
C LYS A 67 31.41 -10.76 7.76
N GLN A 68 32.56 -10.55 8.29
CA GLN A 68 32.94 -9.24 8.70
C GLN A 68 33.05 -8.31 7.52
N GLN A 69 33.61 -8.79 6.49
CA GLN A 69 33.76 -8.00 5.30
C GLN A 69 32.41 -7.55 4.78
N LEU A 70 31.47 -8.44 4.75
CA LEU A 70 30.15 -8.07 4.30
C LEU A 70 29.54 -7.02 5.19
N ARG A 71 29.75 -7.17 6.47
CA ARG A 71 29.21 -6.21 7.36
C ARG A 71 29.77 -4.86 7.13
N GLN A 72 31.02 -4.79 6.96
CA GLN A 72 31.65 -3.52 6.71
C GLN A 72 31.17 -2.89 5.45
N GLU A 73 31.03 -3.66 4.44
CA GLU A 73 30.60 -3.14 3.19
C GLU A 73 29.16 -2.74 3.19
N GLN A 74 28.41 -3.51 3.91
CA GLN A 74 27.07 -3.22 3.91
C GLN A 74 26.71 -2.30 4.91
N SER A 75 27.29 -2.42 5.94
CA SER A 75 26.89 -1.62 6.93
C SER A 75 27.40 -0.47 6.64
N ASN A 76 28.04 -0.58 5.86
CA ASN A 76 28.50 0.42 5.46
C ASN A 76 27.69 0.80 4.65
#